data_19d44ae9a1c1c3e8123f80484e0de897
#
_entry.id   19d44ae9a1c1c3e8123f80484e0de897
#
_cell.length_a   1.000
_cell.length_b   1.000
_cell.length_c   1.000
_cell.angle_alpha   90.00
_cell.angle_beta   90.00
_cell.angle_gamma   90.00
#
_symmetry.space_group_name_H-M   'P 1'
#
loop_
_entity.id
_entity.type
_entity.pdbx_description
1 polymer ?
#
loop_
_entity_poly.entity_id
_entity_poly.type
_entity_poly.pdbx_seq_one_letter_code
_entity_poly.pdbx_strand_id
1 'polypeptide(L)'
;MRLLNYVFLFLACTLAGAASMAAETPKIGDFSLLDHQGKFHQLSWYGDQKAIVIFIQGNGCPIARNGVPTLKAIRDEYESQDVAFFMLNPQTQDNRDSIAKEAEEFGYDFPILVDEAQLVAESLGVDRTSEVFVIDPKTMTVVFRGPIDDRLGYESQKPEAQNHYLKDALDAFLSGQPVAENSLAVPGCLIGFPARDQHAKAPVSYTTDIAPLLADKCVSCHHDGGIGPWSMSNHAMVQGWSRMMKEVVMTRRMPPGQIDPHVGKPIDDVVEMTPAELQMLVHWIDAGAVIDKGAEDPLVAMTIENPKFTLGEPDMVYTVPAQSIPATGILEYRYIPVELNLDKDIWIRAVEFVPGDSKVLHHVIAYLSSPADKSGRGRDEGSDREESIGGFAPGRQPDAFRDNSGRLIPKGSNLLLQMHYTTSGKATVDETQVGLYIYDEPPAYVMAGGVAGQRRFMIPAHAKEHKLEGEQLIEEDAYLYGITPHMHYRGKYMSMSAEYPDGTSEVLLSVPKYEFNWQFSYQLKEPLFLPAGTRLVARGAMDNSERNRFNPDPTKPVLFGLQTKHEMFFGFTTLRFVGDTPESGTGDASEAGVAGL
;
A
#
# COMPACT_ATOMS: atom_id res chain seq x y z
N MET A 1 -45.69 -49.55 -70.56
CA MET A 1 -44.27 -49.67 -70.26
C MET A 1 -43.56 -48.41 -70.65
N ARG A 2 -43.37 -47.51 -69.74
CA ARG A 2 -42.32 -46.42 -69.69
C ARG A 2 -42.46 -45.74 -68.37
N LEU A 3 -41.43 -45.90 -67.53
CA LEU A 3 -41.26 -45.17 -66.24
C LEU A 3 -41.01 -43.74 -66.51
N LEU A 4 -41.72 -42.85 -65.81
CA LEU A 4 -41.40 -41.41 -65.71
C LEU A 4 -40.85 -41.11 -64.30
N ASN A 5 -39.58 -40.76 -64.24
CA ASN A 5 -38.92 -40.30 -63.02
C ASN A 5 -39.26 -38.84 -62.79
N TYR A 6 -39.86 -38.52 -61.63
CA TYR A 6 -39.95 -37.16 -61.10
C TYR A 6 -38.81 -36.90 -60.14
N VAL A 7 -37.92 -35.98 -60.52
CA VAL A 7 -36.88 -35.46 -59.65
C VAL A 7 -37.47 -34.23 -58.93
N PHE A 8 -37.66 -34.35 -57.63
CA PHE A 8 -37.98 -33.19 -56.76
C PHE A 8 -36.66 -32.52 -56.31
N LEU A 9 -36.46 -31.30 -56.79
CA LEU A 9 -35.38 -30.42 -56.37
C LEU A 9 -35.79 -29.72 -55.07
N PHE A 10 -35.23 -30.16 -53.90
CA PHE A 10 -35.36 -29.44 -52.63
C PHE A 10 -34.35 -28.30 -52.63
N LEU A 11 -34.82 -27.07 -52.75
CA LEU A 11 -34.04 -25.85 -52.53
C LEU A 11 -34.01 -25.58 -51.01
N ALA A 12 -32.94 -26.04 -50.31
CA ALA A 12 -32.70 -25.67 -48.91
C ALA A 12 -32.13 -24.27 -48.86
N CYS A 13 -32.94 -23.27 -48.51
CA CYS A 13 -32.47 -21.95 -48.08
C CYS A 13 -31.80 -22.06 -46.75
N THR A 14 -30.48 -22.13 -46.72
CA THR A 14 -29.68 -21.91 -45.49
C THR A 14 -29.67 -20.41 -45.18
N LEU A 15 -30.53 -19.99 -44.24
CA LEU A 15 -30.38 -18.74 -43.56
C LEU A 15 -29.14 -18.87 -42.65
N ALA A 16 -27.98 -18.43 -43.13
CA ALA A 16 -26.84 -18.13 -42.33
C ALA A 16 -27.15 -16.89 -41.49
N GLY A 17 -27.64 -17.06 -40.27
CA GLY A 17 -27.69 -16.01 -39.28
C GLY A 17 -26.26 -15.57 -39.00
N ALA A 18 -25.84 -14.42 -39.53
CA ALA A 18 -24.67 -13.73 -39.05
C ALA A 18 -24.96 -13.32 -37.60
N ALA A 19 -24.53 -14.14 -36.63
CA ALA A 19 -24.39 -13.65 -35.29
C ALA A 19 -23.35 -12.55 -35.34
N SER A 20 -23.80 -11.30 -35.25
CA SER A 20 -22.94 -10.16 -34.94
C SER A 20 -22.30 -10.49 -33.61
N MET A 21 -21.04 -10.89 -33.62
CA MET A 21 -20.22 -10.86 -32.43
C MET A 21 -20.14 -9.39 -32.03
N ALA A 22 -20.97 -8.98 -31.08
CA ALA A 22 -20.78 -7.70 -30.44
C ALA A 22 -19.30 -7.69 -29.96
N ALA A 23 -18.52 -6.73 -30.43
CA ALA A 23 -17.15 -6.55 -29.97
C ALA A 23 -17.23 -6.43 -28.46
N GLU A 24 -16.55 -7.32 -27.73
CA GLU A 24 -16.49 -7.22 -26.26
C GLU A 24 -15.97 -5.82 -25.92
N THR A 25 -16.75 -5.09 -25.13
CA THR A 25 -16.34 -3.77 -24.63
C THR A 25 -15.04 -3.96 -23.84
N PRO A 26 -13.97 -3.21 -24.16
CA PRO A 26 -12.68 -3.45 -23.52
C PRO A 26 -12.79 -3.26 -22.01
N LYS A 27 -12.44 -4.31 -21.27
CA LYS A 27 -12.33 -4.26 -19.81
C LYS A 27 -11.01 -3.63 -19.43
N ILE A 28 -11.07 -2.65 -18.54
CA ILE A 28 -9.89 -2.13 -17.87
C ILE A 28 -9.69 -2.93 -16.58
N GLY A 29 -8.43 -3.29 -16.29
CA GLY A 29 -8.08 -3.89 -15.00
C GLY A 29 -8.23 -2.89 -13.85
N ASP A 30 -8.32 -3.41 -12.61
CA ASP A 30 -8.21 -2.55 -11.44
C ASP A 30 -6.80 -1.94 -11.37
N PHE A 31 -6.72 -0.68 -10.98
CA PHE A 31 -5.46 0.04 -10.82
C PHE A 31 -5.51 0.98 -9.62
N SER A 32 -4.36 1.40 -9.16
CA SER A 32 -4.24 2.45 -8.16
C SER A 32 -3.15 3.45 -8.50
N LEU A 33 -3.40 4.71 -8.19
CA LEU A 33 -2.46 5.82 -8.35
C LEU A 33 -2.56 6.76 -7.15
N LEU A 34 -1.49 7.49 -6.91
CA LEU A 34 -1.54 8.68 -6.07
C LEU A 34 -2.00 9.87 -6.92
N ASP A 35 -2.77 10.77 -6.32
CA ASP A 35 -3.05 12.05 -6.95
C ASP A 35 -1.92 13.07 -6.68
N HIS A 36 -2.03 14.24 -7.27
CA HIS A 36 -1.07 15.33 -7.12
C HIS A 36 -0.91 15.83 -5.66
N GLN A 37 -1.82 15.46 -4.76
CA GLN A 37 -1.75 15.75 -3.33
C GLN A 37 -1.23 14.57 -2.49
N GLY A 38 -0.94 13.42 -3.14
CA GLY A 38 -0.47 12.20 -2.49
C GLY A 38 -1.56 11.33 -1.90
N LYS A 39 -2.81 11.60 -2.19
CA LYS A 39 -3.90 10.75 -1.79
C LYS A 39 -3.98 9.53 -2.69
N PHE A 40 -4.15 8.36 -2.07
CA PHE A 40 -4.28 7.09 -2.79
C PHE A 40 -5.70 6.91 -3.34
N HIS A 41 -5.79 6.50 -4.60
CA HIS A 41 -7.02 6.15 -5.29
C HIS A 41 -6.87 4.77 -5.93
N GLN A 42 -7.84 3.92 -5.74
CA GLN A 42 -7.96 2.62 -6.43
C GLN A 42 -9.31 2.56 -7.12
N LEU A 43 -9.34 2.16 -8.39
CA LEU A 43 -10.57 2.19 -9.20
C LEU A 43 -11.71 1.40 -8.55
N SER A 44 -11.43 0.22 -8.03
CA SER A 44 -12.43 -0.63 -7.35
C SER A 44 -13.03 -0.03 -6.08
N TRP A 45 -12.39 0.98 -5.46
CA TRP A 45 -12.96 1.68 -4.30
C TRP A 45 -14.20 2.52 -4.65
N TYR A 46 -14.39 2.79 -5.93
CA TYR A 46 -15.52 3.56 -6.45
C TYR A 46 -16.63 2.65 -7.01
N GLY A 47 -16.64 1.36 -6.64
CA GLY A 47 -17.63 0.37 -7.07
C GLY A 47 -19.06 0.64 -6.60
N ASP A 48 -19.25 1.52 -5.61
CA ASP A 48 -20.57 2.02 -5.15
C ASP A 48 -21.06 3.23 -5.97
N GLN A 49 -20.21 3.82 -6.82
CA GLN A 49 -20.62 4.86 -7.75
C GLN A 49 -21.40 4.26 -8.91
N LYS A 50 -22.19 5.07 -9.57
CA LYS A 50 -22.92 4.68 -10.80
C LYS A 50 -22.06 4.80 -12.04
N ALA A 51 -21.16 5.79 -12.07
CA ALA A 51 -20.19 5.98 -13.14
C ALA A 51 -18.91 6.62 -12.60
N ILE A 52 -17.80 6.41 -13.32
CA ILE A 52 -16.53 7.10 -13.08
C ILE A 52 -16.11 7.82 -14.34
N VAL A 53 -15.82 9.11 -14.24
CA VAL A 53 -15.35 9.96 -15.34
C VAL A 53 -13.85 10.21 -15.15
N ILE A 54 -13.06 9.93 -16.18
CA ILE A 54 -11.63 10.24 -16.23
C ILE A 54 -11.37 11.18 -17.40
N PHE A 55 -10.84 12.36 -17.08
CA PHE A 55 -10.43 13.37 -18.07
C PHE A 55 -8.91 13.38 -18.19
N ILE A 56 -8.38 13.27 -19.40
CA ILE A 56 -6.94 13.24 -19.63
C ILE A 56 -6.37 14.65 -19.62
N GLN A 57 -5.55 14.94 -18.63
CA GLN A 57 -4.87 16.20 -18.40
C GLN A 57 -3.40 16.09 -18.82
N GLY A 58 -2.79 17.19 -19.20
CA GLY A 58 -1.36 17.36 -19.41
C GLY A 58 -1.01 18.84 -19.26
N ASN A 59 0.06 19.13 -18.54
CA ASN A 59 0.46 20.50 -18.25
C ASN A 59 0.71 21.30 -19.53
N GLY A 60 0.25 22.54 -19.52
CA GLY A 60 0.43 23.45 -20.66
C GLY A 60 -0.51 23.20 -21.85
N CYS A 61 -1.37 22.17 -21.82
CA CYS A 61 -2.31 21.95 -22.93
C CYS A 61 -3.47 22.95 -22.91
N PRO A 62 -3.57 23.87 -23.90
CA PRO A 62 -4.62 24.91 -23.90
C PRO A 62 -6.02 24.31 -24.08
N ILE A 63 -6.15 23.20 -24.81
CA ILE A 63 -7.45 22.55 -25.01
C ILE A 63 -7.92 21.94 -23.69
N ALA A 64 -7.03 21.24 -22.95
CA ALA A 64 -7.37 20.68 -21.64
C ALA A 64 -7.77 21.79 -20.66
N ARG A 65 -6.97 22.85 -20.55
CA ARG A 65 -7.27 24.02 -19.69
C ARG A 65 -8.63 24.63 -19.99
N ASN A 66 -8.92 24.86 -21.26
CA ASN A 66 -10.19 25.46 -21.71
C ASN A 66 -11.39 24.51 -21.54
N GLY A 67 -11.16 23.20 -21.41
CA GLY A 67 -12.19 22.19 -21.14
C GLY A 67 -12.63 22.11 -19.69
N VAL A 68 -11.73 22.47 -18.76
CA VAL A 68 -11.96 22.30 -17.31
C VAL A 68 -13.20 23.03 -16.79
N PRO A 69 -13.50 24.28 -17.17
CA PRO A 69 -14.73 24.94 -16.71
C PRO A 69 -16.01 24.18 -17.07
N THR A 70 -16.08 23.60 -18.28
CA THR A 70 -17.21 22.76 -18.70
C THR A 70 -17.25 21.45 -17.90
N LEU A 71 -16.08 20.81 -17.69
CA LEU A 71 -15.99 19.59 -16.89
C LEU A 71 -16.46 19.82 -15.46
N LYS A 72 -16.10 20.97 -14.84
CA LYS A 72 -16.59 21.35 -13.52
C LYS A 72 -18.10 21.48 -13.47
N ALA A 73 -18.67 22.19 -14.42
CA ALA A 73 -20.13 22.35 -14.49
C ALA A 73 -20.86 21.00 -14.59
N ILE A 74 -20.32 20.07 -15.39
CA ILE A 74 -20.85 18.72 -15.51
C ILE A 74 -20.67 17.96 -14.20
N ARG A 75 -19.49 18.02 -13.56
CA ARG A 75 -19.28 17.38 -12.24
C ARG A 75 -20.32 17.86 -11.23
N ASP A 76 -20.51 19.17 -11.10
CA ASP A 76 -21.42 19.77 -10.13
C ASP A 76 -22.88 19.33 -10.37
N GLU A 77 -23.25 19.05 -11.63
CA GLU A 77 -24.58 18.52 -12.00
C GLU A 77 -24.73 17.02 -11.63
N TYR A 78 -23.64 16.22 -11.76
CA TYR A 78 -23.72 14.76 -11.63
C TYR A 78 -23.17 14.20 -10.32
N GLU A 79 -22.44 14.98 -9.51
CA GLU A 79 -21.86 14.53 -8.23
C GLU A 79 -22.94 13.99 -7.29
N SER A 80 -24.09 14.66 -7.21
CA SER A 80 -25.24 14.21 -6.39
C SER A 80 -25.94 12.94 -6.92
N GLN A 81 -25.54 12.45 -8.10
CA GLN A 81 -26.07 11.25 -8.75
C GLN A 81 -25.11 10.05 -8.63
N ASP A 82 -24.16 10.11 -7.71
CA ASP A 82 -23.13 9.08 -7.50
C ASP A 82 -22.19 8.88 -8.70
N VAL A 83 -21.75 9.97 -9.32
CA VAL A 83 -20.71 9.95 -10.38
C VAL A 83 -19.42 10.52 -9.81
N ALA A 84 -18.34 9.75 -9.90
CA ALA A 84 -17.00 10.19 -9.49
C ALA A 84 -16.24 10.80 -10.67
N PHE A 85 -15.49 11.89 -10.42
CA PHE A 85 -14.71 12.59 -11.44
C PHE A 85 -13.24 12.65 -11.05
N PHE A 86 -12.38 12.32 -12.02
CA PHE A 86 -10.92 12.38 -11.91
C PHE A 86 -10.31 13.03 -13.15
N MET A 87 -9.13 13.59 -12.96
CA MET A 87 -8.20 13.82 -14.05
C MET A 87 -7.09 12.76 -13.99
N LEU A 88 -6.49 12.43 -15.12
CA LEU A 88 -5.34 11.55 -15.25
C LEU A 88 -4.25 12.27 -16.03
N ASN A 89 -3.06 12.40 -15.46
CA ASN A 89 -1.89 12.94 -16.15
C ASN A 89 -0.86 11.83 -16.43
N PRO A 90 -0.73 11.37 -17.69
CA PRO A 90 0.26 10.39 -18.11
C PRO A 90 1.47 11.01 -18.81
N GLN A 91 1.69 12.33 -18.74
CA GLN A 91 2.77 13.00 -19.43
C GLN A 91 4.11 12.79 -18.72
N THR A 92 5.09 12.20 -19.41
CA THR A 92 6.39 11.86 -18.83
C THR A 92 7.24 13.07 -18.43
N GLN A 93 6.97 14.25 -18.98
CA GLN A 93 7.65 15.49 -18.61
C GLN A 93 7.00 16.20 -17.41
N ASP A 94 5.80 15.79 -17.02
CA ASP A 94 5.10 16.35 -15.88
C ASP A 94 5.43 15.54 -14.64
N ASN A 95 5.65 16.22 -13.52
CA ASN A 95 5.81 15.61 -12.23
C ASN A 95 4.76 16.14 -11.26
N ARG A 96 4.65 15.54 -10.12
CA ARG A 96 3.65 15.87 -9.10
C ARG A 96 3.63 17.35 -8.73
N ASP A 97 4.82 17.97 -8.56
CA ASP A 97 4.93 19.39 -8.19
C ASP A 97 4.46 20.30 -9.32
N SER A 98 4.84 19.99 -10.56
CA SER A 98 4.40 20.76 -11.73
C SER A 98 2.90 20.62 -11.97
N ILE A 99 2.31 19.45 -11.71
CA ILE A 99 0.87 19.21 -11.79
C ILE A 99 0.14 19.98 -10.69
N ALA A 100 0.64 19.95 -9.46
CA ALA A 100 0.07 20.72 -8.35
C ALA A 100 0.09 22.23 -8.61
N LYS A 101 1.20 22.72 -9.16
CA LYS A 101 1.32 24.14 -9.55
C LYS A 101 0.32 24.53 -10.64
N GLU A 102 0.16 23.72 -11.66
CA GLU A 102 -0.85 23.98 -12.71
C GLU A 102 -2.27 23.93 -12.15
N ALA A 103 -2.52 22.96 -11.24
CA ALA A 103 -3.81 22.83 -10.57
C ALA A 103 -4.16 24.09 -9.77
N GLU A 104 -3.19 24.66 -9.03
CA GLU A 104 -3.35 25.89 -8.29
C GLU A 104 -3.56 27.09 -9.23
N GLU A 105 -2.70 27.25 -10.26
CA GLU A 105 -2.73 28.37 -11.20
C GLU A 105 -4.06 28.47 -11.96
N PHE A 106 -4.62 27.33 -12.39
CA PHE A 106 -5.87 27.26 -13.16
C PHE A 106 -7.08 26.87 -12.30
N GLY A 107 -6.89 26.73 -10.98
CA GLY A 107 -7.95 26.45 -10.02
C GLY A 107 -8.60 25.10 -10.24
N TYR A 108 -7.83 24.05 -10.55
CA TYR A 108 -8.37 22.69 -10.64
C TYR A 108 -8.66 22.16 -9.25
N ASP A 109 -9.88 21.67 -9.04
CA ASP A 109 -10.36 21.12 -7.78
C ASP A 109 -10.73 19.63 -7.90
N PHE A 110 -10.18 18.96 -8.90
CA PHE A 110 -10.28 17.52 -9.10
C PHE A 110 -9.05 16.80 -8.52
N PRO A 111 -9.19 15.55 -8.06
CA PRO A 111 -8.04 14.67 -7.93
C PRO A 111 -7.40 14.46 -9.29
N ILE A 112 -6.11 14.80 -9.46
CA ILE A 112 -5.34 14.55 -10.68
C ILE A 112 -4.44 13.36 -10.40
N LEU A 113 -4.83 12.19 -10.92
CA LEU A 113 -4.08 10.95 -10.81
C LEU A 113 -2.77 11.05 -11.59
N VAL A 114 -1.64 10.74 -10.95
CA VAL A 114 -0.32 10.85 -11.57
C VAL A 114 0.11 9.47 -12.08
N ASP A 115 0.05 9.28 -13.41
CA ASP A 115 0.35 8.00 -14.07
C ASP A 115 1.79 8.02 -14.64
N GLU A 116 2.79 8.06 -13.74
CA GLU A 116 4.21 8.14 -14.10
C GLU A 116 4.68 6.98 -14.98
N ALA A 117 4.12 5.79 -14.75
CA ALA A 117 4.39 4.61 -15.55
C ALA A 117 3.57 4.55 -16.85
N GLN A 118 2.66 5.46 -17.10
CA GLN A 118 1.75 5.50 -18.24
C GLN A 118 0.86 4.26 -18.45
N LEU A 119 0.91 3.30 -17.54
CA LEU A 119 0.24 2.00 -17.68
C LEU A 119 -1.29 2.09 -17.62
N VAL A 120 -1.82 3.05 -16.86
CA VAL A 120 -3.27 3.29 -16.81
C VAL A 120 -3.74 3.93 -18.12
N ALA A 121 -3.02 4.94 -18.61
CA ALA A 121 -3.31 5.57 -19.90
C ALA A 121 -3.20 4.58 -21.07
N GLU A 122 -2.21 3.69 -21.05
CA GLU A 122 -2.07 2.60 -22.02
C GLU A 122 -3.26 1.63 -21.98
N SER A 123 -3.69 1.24 -20.77
CA SER A 123 -4.84 0.32 -20.61
C SER A 123 -6.16 0.93 -21.09
N LEU A 124 -6.31 2.25 -20.97
CA LEU A 124 -7.44 3.02 -21.50
C LEU A 124 -7.33 3.27 -23.02
N GLY A 125 -6.15 3.04 -23.60
CA GLY A 125 -5.88 3.36 -25.01
C GLY A 125 -5.88 4.86 -25.28
N VAL A 126 -5.38 5.67 -24.35
CA VAL A 126 -5.30 7.12 -24.47
C VAL A 126 -4.41 7.53 -25.66
N ASP A 127 -4.85 8.50 -26.45
CA ASP A 127 -4.07 9.07 -27.54
C ASP A 127 -3.71 10.54 -27.29
N ARG A 128 -4.61 11.28 -26.63
CA ARG A 128 -4.47 12.73 -26.48
C ARG A 128 -4.95 13.23 -25.11
N THR A 129 -4.47 14.39 -24.75
CA THR A 129 -5.10 15.17 -23.66
C THR A 129 -6.52 15.57 -24.08
N SER A 130 -7.34 15.94 -23.10
CA SER A 130 -8.77 16.31 -23.27
C SER A 130 -9.71 15.17 -23.69
N GLU A 131 -9.20 13.94 -23.84
CA GLU A 131 -10.07 12.77 -23.93
C GLU A 131 -10.81 12.55 -22.61
N VAL A 132 -12.07 12.13 -22.71
CA VAL A 132 -12.88 11.73 -21.55
C VAL A 132 -13.27 10.28 -21.69
N PHE A 133 -13.15 9.56 -20.58
CA PHE A 133 -13.61 8.19 -20.45
C PHE A 133 -14.72 8.13 -19.40
N VAL A 134 -15.82 7.46 -19.71
CA VAL A 134 -16.84 7.07 -18.74
C VAL A 134 -16.73 5.57 -18.52
N ILE A 135 -16.57 5.18 -17.28
CA ILE A 135 -16.34 3.79 -16.86
C ILE A 135 -17.54 3.32 -16.03
N ASP A 136 -18.07 2.15 -16.37
CA ASP A 136 -18.97 1.41 -15.48
C ASP A 136 -18.16 0.72 -14.39
N PRO A 137 -18.28 1.16 -13.13
CA PRO A 137 -17.47 0.59 -12.03
C PRO A 137 -17.87 -0.85 -11.66
N LYS A 138 -19.04 -1.34 -12.08
CA LYS A 138 -19.50 -2.70 -11.80
C LYS A 138 -18.90 -3.73 -12.74
N THR A 139 -18.76 -3.37 -14.01
CA THR A 139 -18.23 -4.26 -15.05
C THR A 139 -16.77 -3.97 -15.38
N MET A 140 -16.24 -2.83 -14.90
CA MET A 140 -14.92 -2.30 -15.26
C MET A 140 -14.75 -2.13 -16.76
N THR A 141 -15.77 -1.60 -17.42
CA THR A 141 -15.75 -1.37 -18.87
C THR A 141 -15.88 0.12 -19.20
N VAL A 142 -15.20 0.54 -20.25
CA VAL A 142 -15.34 1.90 -20.80
C VAL A 142 -16.63 1.95 -21.62
N VAL A 143 -17.62 2.70 -21.15
CA VAL A 143 -18.93 2.87 -21.83
C VAL A 143 -18.97 4.06 -22.76
N PHE A 144 -18.06 5.02 -22.60
CA PHE A 144 -17.89 6.17 -23.48
C PHE A 144 -16.42 6.59 -23.55
N ARG A 145 -15.97 6.99 -24.74
CA ARG A 145 -14.68 7.66 -25.00
C ARG A 145 -14.90 8.76 -26.03
N GLY A 146 -14.47 9.98 -25.74
CA GLY A 146 -14.62 11.08 -26.67
C GLY A 146 -14.25 12.44 -26.03
N PRO A 147 -14.60 13.56 -26.70
CA PRO A 147 -14.49 14.90 -26.15
C PRO A 147 -15.62 15.20 -25.15
N ILE A 148 -15.43 16.24 -24.33
CA ILE A 148 -16.51 16.74 -23.46
C ILE A 148 -17.70 17.20 -24.29
N ASP A 149 -17.39 18.05 -25.29
CA ASP A 149 -18.34 18.69 -26.24
C ASP A 149 -17.65 19.05 -27.57
N ASP A 150 -18.37 19.71 -28.48
CA ASP A 150 -17.83 20.17 -29.75
C ASP A 150 -17.38 21.65 -29.76
N ARG A 151 -17.21 22.25 -28.56
CA ARG A 151 -16.88 23.66 -28.40
C ARG A 151 -15.42 23.97 -28.74
N LEU A 152 -14.51 23.09 -28.36
CA LEU A 152 -13.07 23.30 -28.48
C LEU A 152 -12.49 22.63 -29.72
N GLY A 153 -11.65 23.36 -30.47
CA GLY A 153 -10.85 22.87 -31.58
C GLY A 153 -9.45 23.45 -31.56
N TYR A 154 -8.55 22.98 -32.45
CA TYR A 154 -7.16 23.43 -32.48
C TYR A 154 -7.02 24.93 -32.83
N GLU A 155 -7.84 25.45 -33.72
CA GLU A 155 -7.72 26.81 -34.22
C GLU A 155 -8.93 27.69 -33.90
N SER A 156 -9.96 27.10 -33.31
CA SER A 156 -11.22 27.79 -33.04
C SER A 156 -11.91 27.29 -31.80
N GLN A 157 -12.58 28.20 -31.14
CA GLN A 157 -13.47 27.91 -30.02
C GLN A 157 -14.85 28.46 -30.35
N LYS A 158 -15.88 27.61 -30.30
CA LYS A 158 -17.26 28.06 -30.41
C LYS A 158 -17.70 28.77 -29.13
N PRO A 159 -18.57 29.78 -29.22
CA PRO A 159 -19.13 30.43 -28.03
C PRO A 159 -19.89 29.45 -27.15
N GLU A 160 -20.65 28.53 -27.74
CA GLU A 160 -21.46 27.52 -27.11
C GLU A 160 -21.29 26.16 -27.81
N ALA A 161 -21.39 25.07 -27.06
CA ALA A 161 -21.44 23.73 -27.63
C ALA A 161 -22.80 23.48 -28.29
N GLN A 162 -22.79 22.79 -29.42
CA GLN A 162 -24.00 22.29 -30.10
C GLN A 162 -24.25 20.81 -29.75
N ASN A 163 -23.18 20.06 -29.45
CA ASN A 163 -23.21 18.66 -29.03
C ASN A 163 -22.53 18.52 -27.68
N HIS A 164 -23.20 17.88 -26.76
CA HIS A 164 -22.76 17.72 -25.34
C HIS A 164 -22.39 16.25 -25.05
N TYR A 165 -21.38 15.74 -25.75
CA TYR A 165 -21.09 14.31 -25.82
C TYR A 165 -20.96 13.60 -24.46
N LEU A 166 -20.20 14.19 -23.52
CA LEU A 166 -20.04 13.61 -22.16
C LEU A 166 -21.38 13.61 -21.41
N LYS A 167 -22.11 14.72 -21.48
CA LYS A 167 -23.41 14.82 -20.79
C LYS A 167 -24.42 13.83 -21.37
N ASP A 168 -24.53 13.77 -22.69
CA ASP A 168 -25.44 12.84 -23.38
C ASP A 168 -25.09 11.37 -23.05
N ALA A 169 -23.80 11.06 -22.96
CA ALA A 169 -23.34 9.73 -22.58
C ALA A 169 -23.69 9.40 -21.12
N LEU A 170 -23.50 10.33 -20.17
CA LEU A 170 -23.88 10.16 -18.77
C LEU A 170 -25.40 10.01 -18.61
N ASP A 171 -26.19 10.85 -19.26
CA ASP A 171 -27.65 10.77 -19.22
C ASP A 171 -28.16 9.42 -19.74
N ALA A 172 -27.63 8.95 -20.89
CA ALA A 172 -27.96 7.65 -21.43
C ALA A 172 -27.58 6.51 -20.48
N PHE A 173 -26.33 6.50 -20.01
CA PHE A 173 -25.82 5.44 -19.14
C PHE A 173 -26.58 5.35 -17.82
N LEU A 174 -26.78 6.48 -17.14
CA LEU A 174 -27.47 6.54 -15.84
C LEU A 174 -28.96 6.18 -15.95
N SER A 175 -29.58 6.42 -17.12
CA SER A 175 -30.97 6.01 -17.40
C SER A 175 -31.10 4.59 -17.96
N GLY A 176 -29.98 3.85 -18.11
CA GLY A 176 -29.96 2.48 -18.65
C GLY A 176 -30.24 2.42 -20.16
N GLN A 177 -30.05 3.52 -20.86
CA GLN A 177 -30.17 3.56 -22.32
C GLN A 177 -28.81 3.27 -22.98
N PRO A 178 -28.80 2.77 -24.23
CA PRO A 178 -27.56 2.60 -24.97
C PRO A 178 -26.82 3.93 -25.12
N VAL A 179 -25.53 3.95 -24.75
CA VAL A 179 -24.64 5.07 -25.02
C VAL A 179 -24.27 5.03 -26.50
N ALA A 180 -24.42 6.16 -27.19
CA ALA A 180 -24.03 6.24 -28.59
C ALA A 180 -22.53 5.97 -28.75
N GLU A 181 -22.15 5.08 -29.68
CA GLU A 181 -20.73 4.85 -30.00
C GLU A 181 -20.16 6.14 -30.58
N ASN A 182 -19.25 6.77 -29.87
CA ASN A 182 -18.58 7.97 -30.26
C ASN A 182 -17.07 7.77 -30.24
N SER A 183 -16.52 7.32 -31.35
CA SER A 183 -15.09 7.41 -31.63
C SER A 183 -14.78 8.74 -32.33
N LEU A 184 -15.14 9.84 -31.67
CA LEU A 184 -14.93 11.17 -32.19
C LEU A 184 -13.48 11.60 -32.04
N ALA A 185 -12.93 12.27 -33.04
CA ALA A 185 -11.62 12.88 -32.94
C ALA A 185 -11.62 13.95 -31.84
N VAL A 186 -10.76 13.75 -30.83
CA VAL A 186 -10.62 14.68 -29.71
C VAL A 186 -9.54 15.71 -30.05
N PRO A 187 -9.83 17.01 -30.01
CA PRO A 187 -8.78 18.02 -30.06
C PRO A 187 -7.98 18.00 -28.74
N GLY A 188 -6.67 17.84 -28.85
CA GLY A 188 -5.78 17.78 -27.69
C GLY A 188 -4.33 17.47 -28.08
N CYS A 189 -3.41 17.62 -27.18
CA CYS A 189 -2.00 17.31 -27.41
C CYS A 189 -1.78 15.81 -27.45
N LEU A 190 -0.99 15.33 -28.42
CA LEU A 190 -0.61 13.91 -28.49
C LEU A 190 0.18 13.50 -27.25
N ILE A 191 -0.10 12.31 -26.76
CA ILE A 191 0.64 11.68 -25.68
C ILE A 191 1.53 10.60 -26.28
N GLY A 192 2.83 10.70 -26.01
CA GLY A 192 3.80 9.68 -26.41
C GLY A 192 3.93 8.59 -25.36
N PHE A 193 4.10 7.35 -25.80
CA PHE A 193 4.34 6.18 -24.94
C PHE A 193 5.70 5.55 -25.28
N PRO A 194 6.82 6.20 -24.91
CA PRO A 194 8.16 5.80 -25.38
C PRO A 194 8.55 4.40 -24.93
N ALA A 195 8.22 3.99 -23.70
CA ALA A 195 8.55 2.65 -23.20
C ALA A 195 7.72 1.57 -23.92
N ARG A 196 6.42 1.78 -24.12
CA ARG A 196 5.57 0.88 -24.91
C ARG A 196 6.12 0.69 -26.33
N ASP A 197 6.42 1.80 -26.98
CA ASP A 197 6.91 1.80 -28.37
C ASP A 197 8.30 1.17 -28.51
N GLN A 198 9.14 1.31 -27.47
CA GLN A 198 10.43 0.64 -27.36
C GLN A 198 10.25 -0.87 -27.17
N HIS A 199 9.44 -1.29 -26.21
CA HIS A 199 9.19 -2.70 -25.91
C HIS A 199 8.46 -3.43 -27.05
N ALA A 200 7.65 -2.73 -27.84
CA ALA A 200 7.05 -3.28 -29.06
C ALA A 200 8.09 -3.57 -30.16
N LYS A 201 9.18 -2.79 -30.23
CA LYS A 201 10.28 -2.98 -31.19
C LYS A 201 11.35 -3.94 -30.70
N ALA A 202 11.64 -3.91 -29.41
CA ALA A 202 12.61 -4.76 -28.72
C ALA A 202 11.91 -5.36 -27.50
N PRO A 203 11.31 -6.56 -27.66
CA PRO A 203 10.57 -7.20 -26.58
C PRO A 203 11.44 -7.39 -25.34
N VAL A 204 10.83 -7.20 -24.17
CA VAL A 204 11.48 -7.40 -22.86
C VAL A 204 11.88 -8.86 -22.71
N SER A 205 13.15 -9.09 -22.37
CA SER A 205 13.71 -10.44 -22.17
C SER A 205 13.40 -10.95 -20.77
N TYR A 206 12.93 -12.17 -20.67
CA TYR A 206 12.79 -12.81 -19.37
C TYR A 206 14.14 -12.98 -18.67
N THR A 207 15.14 -13.44 -19.42
CA THR A 207 16.42 -13.85 -18.85
C THR A 207 17.27 -12.69 -18.35
N THR A 208 17.30 -11.58 -19.11
CA THR A 208 18.18 -10.44 -18.81
C THR A 208 17.49 -9.32 -18.07
N ASP A 209 16.16 -9.23 -18.16
CA ASP A 209 15.41 -8.09 -17.63
C ASP A 209 14.48 -8.53 -16.47
N ILE A 210 13.64 -9.55 -16.71
CA ILE A 210 12.58 -9.91 -15.75
C ILE A 210 13.11 -10.79 -14.61
N ALA A 211 13.86 -11.85 -14.90
CA ALA A 211 14.35 -12.74 -13.84
C ALA A 211 15.25 -11.99 -12.83
N PRO A 212 16.16 -11.09 -13.23
CA PRO A 212 16.89 -10.24 -12.29
C PRO A 212 15.99 -9.30 -11.49
N LEU A 213 14.98 -8.68 -12.12
CA LEU A 213 14.01 -7.84 -11.42
C LEU A 213 13.24 -8.62 -10.35
N LEU A 214 12.75 -9.83 -10.70
CA LEU A 214 12.04 -10.68 -9.75
C LEU A 214 12.96 -11.13 -8.61
N ALA A 215 14.22 -11.42 -8.91
CA ALA A 215 15.23 -11.77 -7.92
C ALA A 215 15.45 -10.66 -6.91
N ASP A 216 15.54 -9.42 -7.38
CA ASP A 216 15.77 -8.24 -6.54
C ASP A 216 14.53 -7.85 -5.70
N LYS A 217 13.34 -7.86 -6.31
CA LYS A 217 12.14 -7.25 -5.69
C LYS A 217 11.16 -8.25 -5.08
N CYS A 218 11.19 -9.53 -5.46
CA CYS A 218 10.09 -10.45 -5.16
C CYS A 218 10.53 -11.74 -4.47
N VAL A 219 11.66 -12.32 -4.92
CA VAL A 219 12.08 -13.66 -4.52
C VAL A 219 12.44 -13.75 -3.03
N SER A 220 12.90 -12.64 -2.42
CA SER A 220 13.17 -12.60 -0.96
C SER A 220 11.99 -13.07 -0.09
N CYS A 221 10.75 -12.86 -0.58
CA CYS A 221 9.53 -13.34 0.08
C CYS A 221 8.92 -14.55 -0.64
N HIS A 222 9.05 -14.61 -1.99
CA HIS A 222 8.43 -15.62 -2.86
C HIS A 222 9.41 -16.73 -3.24
N HIS A 223 9.98 -17.42 -2.24
CA HIS A 223 10.80 -18.63 -2.40
C HIS A 223 10.24 -19.80 -1.59
N ASP A 224 10.80 -20.99 -1.77
CA ASP A 224 10.39 -22.16 -0.99
C ASP A 224 10.73 -21.98 0.49
N GLY A 225 9.69 -22.04 1.34
CA GLY A 225 9.81 -21.74 2.78
C GLY A 225 9.72 -20.25 3.12
N GLY A 226 9.65 -19.36 2.14
CA GLY A 226 9.41 -17.94 2.34
C GLY A 226 7.97 -17.63 2.77
N ILE A 227 7.71 -16.34 3.04
CA ILE A 227 6.40 -15.88 3.51
C ILE A 227 5.38 -15.73 2.38
N GLY A 228 5.84 -15.58 1.13
CA GLY A 228 4.97 -15.48 -0.03
C GLY A 228 4.09 -16.74 -0.20
N PRO A 229 2.83 -16.61 -0.65
CA PRO A 229 1.90 -17.75 -0.74
C PRO A 229 2.30 -18.78 -1.80
N TRP A 230 3.22 -18.47 -2.69
CA TRP A 230 3.77 -19.30 -3.74
C TRP A 230 5.23 -18.93 -4.02
N SER A 231 5.99 -19.87 -4.57
CA SER A 231 7.43 -19.69 -4.84
C SER A 231 7.67 -19.34 -6.30
N MET A 232 8.51 -18.34 -6.56
CA MET A 232 9.03 -17.97 -7.89
C MET A 232 10.24 -18.85 -8.27
N SER A 233 10.08 -20.18 -8.16
CA SER A 233 11.17 -21.15 -8.34
C SER A 233 11.58 -21.37 -9.80
N ASN A 234 10.76 -20.96 -10.76
CA ASN A 234 11.03 -21.12 -12.19
C ASN A 234 10.04 -20.29 -13.03
N HIS A 235 10.39 -20.13 -14.32
CA HIS A 235 9.59 -19.38 -15.30
C HIS A 235 8.14 -19.91 -15.40
N ALA A 236 7.93 -21.23 -15.40
CA ALA A 236 6.57 -21.77 -15.55
C ALA A 236 5.64 -21.35 -14.40
N MET A 237 6.17 -21.29 -13.17
CA MET A 237 5.44 -20.77 -12.02
C MET A 237 5.15 -19.28 -12.18
N VAL A 238 6.14 -18.48 -12.57
CA VAL A 238 5.99 -17.04 -12.80
C VAL A 238 4.99 -16.75 -13.91
N GLN A 239 5.06 -17.47 -15.03
CA GLN A 239 4.12 -17.34 -16.14
C GLN A 239 2.69 -17.71 -15.72
N GLY A 240 2.54 -18.78 -14.95
CA GLY A 240 1.23 -19.20 -14.43
C GLY A 240 0.56 -18.14 -13.53
N TRP A 241 1.35 -17.38 -12.78
CA TRP A 241 0.88 -16.31 -11.90
C TRP A 241 0.93 -14.91 -12.52
N SER A 242 1.41 -14.76 -13.75
CA SER A 242 1.70 -13.46 -14.38
C SER A 242 0.52 -12.50 -14.36
N ARG A 243 -0.70 -12.96 -14.63
CA ARG A 243 -1.91 -12.12 -14.59
C ARG A 243 -2.21 -11.59 -13.19
N MET A 244 -2.02 -12.43 -12.15
CA MET A 244 -2.14 -11.99 -10.76
C MET A 244 -1.01 -11.02 -10.40
N MET A 245 0.21 -11.27 -10.87
CA MET A 245 1.34 -10.34 -10.68
C MET A 245 1.01 -8.96 -11.24
N LYS A 246 0.50 -8.89 -12.49
CA LYS A 246 0.03 -7.61 -13.07
C LYS A 246 -1.01 -6.94 -12.17
N GLU A 247 -2.04 -7.64 -11.74
CA GLU A 247 -3.07 -7.09 -10.86
C GLU A 247 -2.49 -6.51 -9.56
N VAL A 248 -1.61 -7.27 -8.88
CA VAL A 248 -1.08 -6.83 -7.57
C VAL A 248 -0.10 -5.66 -7.68
N VAL A 249 0.66 -5.54 -8.78
CA VAL A 249 1.54 -4.38 -8.98
C VAL A 249 0.75 -3.16 -9.43
N MET A 250 -0.23 -3.32 -10.33
CA MET A 250 -1.11 -2.23 -10.77
C MET A 250 -1.99 -1.67 -9.62
N THR A 251 -2.34 -2.49 -8.64
CA THR A 251 -3.10 -2.06 -7.46
C THR A 251 -2.21 -1.73 -6.25
N ARG A 252 -0.89 -1.69 -6.44
CA ARG A 252 0.11 -1.42 -5.38
C ARG A 252 -0.08 -2.30 -4.13
N ARG A 253 -0.50 -3.57 -4.32
CA ARG A 253 -0.50 -4.57 -3.25
C ARG A 253 0.86 -5.24 -3.08
N MET A 254 1.64 -5.30 -4.16
CA MET A 254 3.01 -5.80 -4.20
C MET A 254 3.92 -4.82 -4.94
N PRO A 255 5.15 -4.65 -4.47
CA PRO A 255 5.69 -5.07 -3.18
C PRO A 255 4.90 -4.48 -2.00
N PRO A 256 4.86 -5.13 -0.82
CA PRO A 256 4.15 -4.60 0.35
C PRO A 256 4.92 -3.45 1.01
N GLY A 257 4.24 -2.70 1.89
CA GLY A 257 4.87 -1.63 2.68
C GLY A 257 5.22 -0.37 1.90
N GLN A 258 4.56 -0.12 0.76
CA GLN A 258 4.85 1.04 -0.08
C GLN A 258 4.51 2.35 0.61
N ILE A 259 5.44 3.29 0.53
CA ILE A 259 5.30 4.67 0.99
C ILE A 259 5.05 5.61 -0.20
N ASP A 260 4.80 6.88 0.09
CA ASP A 260 4.81 7.91 -0.95
C ASP A 260 6.28 8.30 -1.25
N PRO A 261 6.81 8.00 -2.44
CA PRO A 261 8.23 8.24 -2.74
C PRO A 261 8.58 9.72 -2.92
N HIS A 262 7.58 10.60 -3.03
CA HIS A 262 7.78 12.04 -3.30
C HIS A 262 7.84 12.88 -2.02
N VAL A 263 7.52 12.32 -0.86
CA VAL A 263 7.50 13.05 0.40
C VAL A 263 8.12 12.23 1.54
N GLY A 264 8.67 12.93 2.52
CA GLY A 264 9.29 12.31 3.68
C GLY A 264 10.81 12.23 3.58
N LYS A 265 11.38 11.52 4.54
CA LYS A 265 12.82 11.27 4.61
C LYS A 265 13.17 10.00 3.83
N PRO A 266 14.41 9.87 3.34
CA PRO A 266 14.89 8.60 2.79
C PRO A 266 14.78 7.47 3.81
N ILE A 267 14.17 6.37 3.40
CA ILE A 267 13.94 5.17 4.23
C ILE A 267 14.82 4.03 3.71
N ASP A 268 15.39 3.25 4.62
CA ASP A 268 16.10 2.02 4.28
C ASP A 268 15.09 0.86 4.07
N ASP A 269 15.50 -0.12 3.27
CA ASP A 269 14.82 -1.42 3.10
C ASP A 269 13.36 -1.39 2.62
N VAL A 270 12.91 -0.27 2.02
CA VAL A 270 11.63 -0.24 1.31
C VAL A 270 11.80 -0.79 -0.09
N VAL A 271 11.11 -1.88 -0.39
CA VAL A 271 11.10 -2.45 -1.73
C VAL A 271 10.11 -1.70 -2.60
N GLU A 272 10.62 -0.85 -3.47
CA GLU A 272 9.81 -0.10 -4.44
C GLU A 272 10.15 -0.51 -5.87
N MET A 273 9.17 -0.40 -6.75
CA MET A 273 9.37 -0.54 -8.19
C MET A 273 9.35 0.85 -8.84
N THR A 274 10.37 1.14 -9.61
CA THR A 274 10.40 2.35 -10.43
C THR A 274 9.36 2.28 -11.55
N PRO A 275 8.90 3.42 -12.12
CA PRO A 275 8.02 3.41 -13.28
C PRO A 275 8.53 2.56 -14.44
N ALA A 276 9.84 2.56 -14.70
CA ALA A 276 10.46 1.75 -15.75
C ALA A 276 10.40 0.24 -15.45
N GLU A 277 10.63 -0.18 -14.21
CA GLU A 277 10.49 -1.57 -13.78
C GLU A 277 9.04 -2.05 -13.87
N LEU A 278 8.06 -1.21 -13.50
CA LEU A 278 6.64 -1.50 -13.65
C LEU A 278 6.27 -1.68 -15.13
N GLN A 279 6.68 -0.75 -15.99
CA GLN A 279 6.46 -0.84 -17.44
C GLN A 279 7.07 -2.13 -18.01
N MET A 280 8.30 -2.42 -17.66
CA MET A 280 9.01 -3.61 -18.12
C MET A 280 8.28 -4.90 -17.73
N LEU A 281 7.88 -5.04 -16.47
CA LEU A 281 7.15 -6.20 -15.97
C LEU A 281 5.78 -6.34 -16.65
N VAL A 282 5.01 -5.25 -16.71
CA VAL A 282 3.64 -5.28 -17.26
C VAL A 282 3.66 -5.54 -18.76
N HIS A 283 4.56 -4.91 -19.52
CA HIS A 283 4.69 -5.15 -20.96
C HIS A 283 5.12 -6.58 -21.27
N TRP A 284 6.05 -7.16 -20.48
CA TRP A 284 6.39 -8.58 -20.61
C TRP A 284 5.22 -9.51 -20.35
N ILE A 285 4.41 -9.22 -19.31
CA ILE A 285 3.18 -10.00 -19.01
C ILE A 285 2.17 -9.88 -20.15
N ASP A 286 1.94 -8.69 -20.68
CA ASP A 286 1.00 -8.44 -21.78
C ASP A 286 1.46 -9.09 -23.09
N ALA A 287 2.78 -9.25 -23.29
CA ALA A 287 3.36 -10.00 -24.41
C ALA A 287 3.28 -11.53 -24.23
N GLY A 288 2.64 -12.02 -23.15
CA GLY A 288 2.41 -13.46 -22.89
C GLY A 288 3.37 -14.07 -21.89
N ALA A 289 4.18 -13.28 -21.22
CA ALA A 289 5.12 -13.70 -20.17
C ALA A 289 6.03 -14.85 -20.62
N VAL A 290 6.61 -14.76 -21.82
CA VAL A 290 7.40 -15.82 -22.45
C VAL A 290 8.85 -15.80 -22.00
N ILE A 291 9.49 -16.98 -21.96
CA ILE A 291 10.94 -17.11 -21.78
C ILE A 291 11.65 -16.98 -23.13
N ASP A 292 12.87 -16.46 -23.11
CA ASP A 292 13.70 -16.32 -24.31
C ASP A 292 13.99 -17.68 -24.93
N LYS A 293 13.88 -17.77 -26.25
CA LYS A 293 14.01 -19.04 -26.98
C LYS A 293 15.38 -19.70 -26.75
N GLY A 294 15.37 -20.89 -26.16
CA GLY A 294 16.58 -21.69 -25.93
C GLY A 294 17.44 -21.20 -24.75
N ALA A 295 16.93 -20.25 -23.96
CA ALA A 295 17.63 -19.81 -22.75
C ALA A 295 17.39 -20.78 -21.58
N GLU A 296 18.38 -20.86 -20.69
CA GLU A 296 18.20 -21.46 -19.37
C GLU A 296 17.46 -20.50 -18.45
N ASP A 297 16.67 -21.04 -17.53
CA ASP A 297 15.91 -20.23 -16.58
C ASP A 297 16.78 -19.79 -15.39
N PRO A 298 17.07 -18.48 -15.24
CA PRO A 298 17.92 -18.02 -14.14
C PRO A 298 17.36 -18.30 -12.74
N LEU A 299 16.05 -18.36 -12.59
CA LEU A 299 15.42 -18.64 -11.28
C LEU A 299 15.64 -20.07 -10.81
N VAL A 300 15.76 -21.03 -11.74
CA VAL A 300 16.09 -22.43 -11.40
C VAL A 300 17.50 -22.57 -10.85
N ALA A 301 18.44 -21.77 -11.37
CA ALA A 301 19.83 -21.78 -10.92
C ALA A 301 20.06 -20.99 -9.61
N MET A 302 19.06 -20.23 -9.17
CA MET A 302 19.18 -19.38 -8.00
C MET A 302 19.15 -20.21 -6.72
N THR A 303 20.16 -20.04 -5.88
CA THR A 303 20.17 -20.57 -4.52
C THR A 303 19.84 -19.45 -3.56
N ILE A 304 18.75 -19.61 -2.81
CA ILE A 304 18.37 -18.64 -1.78
C ILE A 304 18.82 -19.22 -0.45
N GLU A 305 19.72 -18.51 0.20
CA GLU A 305 20.01 -18.80 1.60
C GLU A 305 18.84 -18.34 2.45
N ASN A 306 18.27 -19.27 3.20
CA ASN A 306 17.19 -18.98 4.14
C ASN A 306 17.65 -19.39 5.55
N PRO A 307 18.60 -18.65 6.15
CA PRO A 307 19.08 -18.94 7.47
C PRO A 307 17.92 -18.78 8.48
N LYS A 308 17.91 -19.61 9.50
CA LYS A 308 16.88 -19.55 10.53
C LYS A 308 16.85 -18.18 11.21
N PHE A 309 18.02 -17.64 11.52
CA PHE A 309 18.23 -16.29 12.03
C PHE A 309 19.00 -15.48 10.97
N THR A 310 18.42 -14.38 10.53
CA THR A 310 18.96 -13.59 9.40
C THR A 310 20.15 -12.72 9.81
N LEU A 311 20.25 -12.39 11.10
CA LEU A 311 21.37 -11.62 11.68
C LEU A 311 22.56 -12.51 12.11
N GLY A 312 22.53 -13.81 11.78
CA GLY A 312 23.49 -14.81 12.25
C GLY A 312 23.05 -15.51 13.53
N GLU A 313 23.95 -16.28 14.18
CA GLU A 313 23.61 -17.01 15.41
C GLU A 313 23.40 -16.04 16.60
N PRO A 314 22.21 -16.07 17.26
CA PRO A 314 21.97 -15.27 18.46
C PRO A 314 22.79 -15.75 19.65
N ASP A 315 23.12 -14.84 20.55
CA ASP A 315 23.80 -15.16 21.81
C ASP A 315 22.89 -15.93 22.77
N MET A 316 21.58 -15.66 22.74
CA MET A 316 20.56 -16.39 23.49
C MET A 316 19.35 -16.68 22.62
N VAL A 317 18.78 -17.88 22.76
CA VAL A 317 17.55 -18.30 22.07
C VAL A 317 16.53 -18.78 23.09
N TYR A 318 15.33 -18.22 23.03
CA TYR A 318 14.19 -18.62 23.84
C TYR A 318 13.09 -19.19 22.96
N THR A 319 12.52 -20.34 23.33
CA THR A 319 11.38 -20.93 22.63
C THR A 319 10.10 -20.57 23.37
N VAL A 320 9.17 -19.98 22.64
CA VAL A 320 7.83 -19.67 23.14
C VAL A 320 7.08 -20.99 23.38
N PRO A 321 6.36 -21.15 24.50
CA PRO A 321 5.52 -22.33 24.72
C PRO A 321 4.58 -22.60 23.54
N ALA A 322 4.47 -23.87 23.15
CA ALA A 322 3.70 -24.32 22.00
C ALA A 322 2.26 -23.76 21.97
N GLN A 323 1.87 -23.14 20.87
CA GLN A 323 0.57 -22.54 20.67
C GLN A 323 -0.26 -23.33 19.66
N SER A 324 -1.35 -23.93 20.11
CA SER A 324 -2.30 -24.63 19.22
C SER A 324 -3.15 -23.61 18.46
N ILE A 325 -3.14 -23.68 17.13
CA ILE A 325 -3.86 -22.81 16.22
C ILE A 325 -4.91 -23.65 15.47
N PRO A 326 -6.22 -23.30 15.55
CA PRO A 326 -7.26 -24.01 14.84
C PRO A 326 -7.20 -23.76 13.32
N ALA A 327 -7.87 -24.62 12.53
CA ALA A 327 -7.92 -24.47 11.08
C ALA A 327 -8.65 -23.19 10.63
N THR A 328 -9.67 -22.76 11.37
CA THR A 328 -10.53 -21.63 11.03
C THR A 328 -10.95 -20.87 12.29
N GLY A 329 -11.41 -19.64 12.12
CA GLY A 329 -11.91 -18.77 13.20
C GLY A 329 -11.11 -17.49 13.34
N ILE A 330 -11.62 -16.57 14.17
CA ILE A 330 -10.94 -15.34 14.56
C ILE A 330 -10.28 -15.58 15.91
N LEU A 331 -9.00 -15.26 16.02
CA LEU A 331 -8.22 -15.46 17.24
C LEU A 331 -7.97 -14.10 17.91
N GLU A 332 -8.21 -14.06 19.21
CA GLU A 332 -7.82 -12.92 20.04
C GLU A 332 -6.32 -12.97 20.36
N TYR A 333 -5.75 -11.83 20.72
CA TYR A 333 -4.35 -11.74 21.11
C TYR A 333 -4.06 -12.61 22.31
N ARG A 334 -2.91 -13.27 22.29
CA ARG A 334 -2.39 -14.07 23.41
C ARG A 334 -1.22 -13.34 24.04
N TYR A 335 -1.25 -13.24 25.34
CA TYR A 335 -0.14 -12.69 26.12
C TYR A 335 0.63 -13.83 26.76
N ILE A 336 1.84 -14.06 26.30
CA ILE A 336 2.64 -15.25 26.66
C ILE A 336 3.90 -14.80 27.38
N PRO A 337 4.06 -15.12 28.67
CA PRO A 337 5.30 -14.84 29.40
C PRO A 337 6.40 -15.81 28.95
N VAL A 338 7.60 -15.27 28.77
CA VAL A 338 8.82 -16.04 28.50
C VAL A 338 9.86 -15.65 29.55
N GLU A 339 10.25 -16.63 30.36
CA GLU A 339 11.26 -16.43 31.40
C GLU A 339 12.67 -16.37 30.80
N LEU A 340 13.38 -15.27 31.07
CA LEU A 340 14.75 -15.07 30.58
C LEU A 340 15.81 -15.65 31.53
N ASN A 341 15.50 -15.75 32.82
CA ASN A 341 16.39 -16.27 33.85
C ASN A 341 17.77 -15.58 33.89
N LEU A 342 17.79 -14.26 33.71
CA LEU A 342 19.00 -13.46 33.67
C LEU A 342 19.59 -13.30 35.10
N ASP A 343 20.86 -13.59 35.25
CA ASP A 343 21.63 -13.41 36.49
C ASP A 343 22.33 -12.04 36.58
N LYS A 344 22.41 -11.30 35.47
CA LYS A 344 22.96 -9.94 35.38
C LYS A 344 22.16 -9.13 34.38
N ASP A 345 22.33 -7.82 34.42
CA ASP A 345 21.85 -6.92 33.36
C ASP A 345 22.53 -7.26 32.03
N ILE A 346 21.79 -7.20 30.91
CA ILE A 346 22.33 -7.40 29.58
C ILE A 346 21.94 -6.24 28.67
N TRP A 347 22.81 -5.88 27.73
CA TRP A 347 22.54 -4.93 26.68
C TRP A 347 22.34 -5.67 25.36
N ILE A 348 21.16 -5.52 24.76
CA ILE A 348 20.87 -6.10 23.44
C ILE A 348 21.20 -5.11 22.33
N ARG A 349 21.84 -5.64 21.27
CA ARG A 349 22.08 -4.93 20.00
C ARG A 349 21.05 -5.26 18.93
N ALA A 350 20.34 -6.38 19.09
CA ALA A 350 19.25 -6.77 18.20
C ALA A 350 18.35 -7.81 18.87
N VAL A 351 17.13 -7.90 18.35
CA VAL A 351 16.19 -8.99 18.65
C VAL A 351 15.56 -9.48 17.35
N GLU A 352 15.45 -10.80 17.23
CA GLU A 352 14.87 -11.45 16.05
C GLU A 352 13.87 -12.52 16.47
N PHE A 353 12.72 -12.56 15.78
CA PHE A 353 11.66 -13.54 16.03
C PHE A 353 11.57 -14.48 14.84
N VAL A 354 11.63 -15.77 15.09
CA VAL A 354 11.49 -16.81 14.08
C VAL A 354 10.21 -17.60 14.34
N PRO A 355 9.14 -17.41 13.52
CA PRO A 355 7.92 -18.19 13.66
C PRO A 355 8.16 -19.69 13.55
N GLY A 356 7.49 -20.50 14.38
CA GLY A 356 7.42 -21.95 14.19
C GLY A 356 6.58 -22.31 12.96
N ASP A 357 5.49 -21.57 12.74
CA ASP A 357 4.68 -21.62 11.52
C ASP A 357 4.36 -20.21 11.02
N SER A 358 5.14 -19.75 10.03
CA SER A 358 5.01 -18.41 9.44
C SER A 358 3.67 -18.14 8.74
N LYS A 359 2.87 -19.19 8.48
CA LYS A 359 1.54 -19.05 7.84
C LYS A 359 0.46 -18.62 8.82
N VAL A 360 0.71 -18.74 10.13
CA VAL A 360 -0.28 -18.45 11.16
C VAL A 360 0.12 -17.33 12.11
N LEU A 361 1.41 -17.08 12.31
CA LEU A 361 1.86 -15.96 13.14
C LEU A 361 1.76 -14.65 12.35
N HIS A 362 0.82 -13.78 12.78
CA HIS A 362 0.58 -12.50 12.11
C HIS A 362 1.53 -11.42 12.64
N HIS A 363 1.63 -11.25 13.96
CA HIS A 363 2.65 -10.38 14.55
C HIS A 363 2.94 -10.74 16.01
N VAL A 364 4.11 -10.29 16.48
CA VAL A 364 4.53 -10.33 17.88
C VAL A 364 4.98 -8.93 18.28
N ILE A 365 4.60 -8.50 19.49
CA ILE A 365 5.24 -7.38 20.17
C ILE A 365 5.80 -7.91 21.47
N ALA A 366 7.10 -7.68 21.72
CA ALA A 366 7.78 -8.12 22.93
C ALA A 366 7.97 -6.98 23.91
N TYR A 367 7.36 -7.10 25.08
CA TYR A 367 7.50 -6.15 26.19
C TYR A 367 8.39 -6.73 27.28
N LEU A 368 9.12 -5.85 27.98
CA LEU A 368 9.79 -6.22 29.21
C LEU A 368 8.78 -6.23 30.37
N SER A 369 8.83 -7.30 31.18
CA SER A 369 8.06 -7.40 32.40
C SER A 369 8.98 -7.55 33.60
N SER A 370 8.67 -6.86 34.72
CA SER A 370 9.38 -7.01 35.98
C SER A 370 9.09 -8.37 36.63
N PRO A 371 10.05 -8.96 37.36
CA PRO A 371 9.83 -10.21 38.13
C PRO A 371 8.69 -10.12 39.15
N ALA A 372 8.36 -8.92 39.61
CA ALA A 372 7.25 -8.66 40.53
C ALA A 372 5.87 -8.75 39.88
N ASP A 373 5.77 -8.64 38.55
CA ASP A 373 4.52 -8.72 37.84
C ASP A 373 4.17 -10.15 37.43
N LYS A 374 3.66 -10.92 38.38
CA LYS A 374 3.15 -12.28 38.13
C LYS A 374 1.75 -12.32 37.54
N SER A 375 1.12 -11.16 37.31
CA SER A 375 -0.29 -11.09 36.91
C SER A 375 -0.53 -11.47 35.44
N GLY A 376 0.52 -11.50 34.59
CA GLY A 376 0.39 -11.68 33.15
C GLY A 376 -0.39 -10.56 32.48
N ARG A 377 -0.74 -9.53 33.23
CA ARG A 377 -1.27 -8.27 32.72
C ARG A 377 -0.07 -7.35 32.64
N GLY A 378 0.46 -7.16 31.42
CA GLY A 378 1.40 -6.08 31.19
C GLY A 378 0.87 -4.81 31.84
N ARG A 379 1.76 -3.96 32.31
CA ARG A 379 1.48 -2.68 32.98
C ARG A 379 0.20 -2.01 32.48
N ASP A 380 -0.46 -1.33 33.41
CA ASP A 380 -1.72 -0.60 33.18
C ASP A 380 -1.85 -0.05 31.76
N GLU A 381 -3.02 -0.30 31.16
CA GLU A 381 -3.46 0.23 29.86
C GLU A 381 -3.37 1.77 29.85
N GLY A 382 -2.18 2.35 29.86
CA GLY A 382 -2.01 3.79 29.97
C GLY A 382 -0.60 4.32 30.18
N SER A 383 0.43 3.48 30.34
CA SER A 383 1.79 4.01 30.43
C SER A 383 2.29 4.42 29.04
N ASP A 384 2.64 5.69 28.85
CA ASP A 384 3.15 6.22 27.59
C ASP A 384 4.57 5.73 27.23
N ARG A 385 5.22 4.98 28.12
CA ARG A 385 6.51 4.30 27.94
C ARG A 385 6.31 2.80 27.92
N GLU A 386 5.79 2.28 26.82
CA GLU A 386 5.83 0.85 26.57
C GLU A 386 7.28 0.46 26.22
N GLU A 387 7.94 -0.25 27.10
CA GLU A 387 9.28 -0.79 26.87
C GLU A 387 9.22 -2.02 25.96
N SER A 388 8.73 -1.83 24.73
CA SER A 388 8.86 -2.85 23.71
C SER A 388 10.32 -2.97 23.30
N ILE A 389 10.88 -4.17 23.37
CA ILE A 389 12.26 -4.43 22.91
C ILE A 389 12.32 -4.73 21.42
N GLY A 390 11.17 -4.94 20.77
CA GLY A 390 11.07 -5.26 19.36
C GLY A 390 9.82 -6.06 19.04
N GLY A 391 9.70 -6.49 17.78
CA GLY A 391 8.55 -7.26 17.33
C GLY A 391 8.77 -7.95 15.99
N PHE A 392 7.78 -8.73 15.62
CA PHE A 392 7.72 -9.41 14.33
C PHE A 392 6.42 -9.05 13.61
N ALA A 393 6.52 -8.83 12.33
CA ALA A 393 5.40 -8.88 11.40
C ALA A 393 5.90 -9.49 10.08
N PRO A 394 5.02 -10.06 9.26
CA PRO A 394 5.39 -10.56 7.94
C PRO A 394 6.14 -9.52 7.12
N GLY A 395 7.32 -9.86 6.60
CA GLY A 395 8.16 -8.97 5.79
C GLY A 395 8.92 -7.89 6.57
N ARG A 396 8.72 -7.75 7.88
CA ARG A 396 9.49 -6.84 8.73
C ARG A 396 10.89 -7.39 8.96
N GLN A 397 11.90 -6.52 8.83
CA GLN A 397 13.27 -6.86 9.22
C GLN A 397 13.39 -6.99 10.75
N PRO A 398 14.35 -7.79 11.25
CA PRO A 398 14.65 -7.85 12.67
C PRO A 398 14.99 -6.48 13.25
N ASP A 399 14.67 -6.26 14.52
CA ASP A 399 15.02 -5.02 15.20
C ASP A 399 16.50 -5.04 15.58
N ALA A 400 17.33 -4.40 14.76
CA ALA A 400 18.76 -4.21 14.99
C ALA A 400 19.06 -2.74 15.26
N PHE A 401 19.80 -2.45 16.34
CA PHE A 401 20.14 -1.08 16.73
C PHE A 401 21.47 -0.68 16.09
N ARG A 402 21.49 0.50 15.45
CA ARG A 402 22.66 1.04 14.73
C ARG A 402 23.53 1.92 15.66
N ASP A 403 24.68 2.33 15.17
CA ASP A 403 25.54 3.37 15.76
C ASP A 403 26.02 3.05 17.17
N ASN A 404 26.34 1.77 17.46
CA ASN A 404 26.73 1.32 18.81
C ASN A 404 25.69 1.72 19.86
N SER A 405 24.41 1.50 19.52
CA SER A 405 23.28 1.73 20.43
C SER A 405 22.61 0.41 20.81
N GLY A 406 21.87 0.41 21.91
CA GLY A 406 21.21 -0.79 22.38
C GLY A 406 20.13 -0.52 23.41
N ARG A 407 19.51 -1.58 23.88
CA ARG A 407 18.53 -1.55 24.97
C ARG A 407 18.98 -2.39 26.13
N LEU A 408 18.72 -1.88 27.33
CA LEU A 408 18.98 -2.61 28.57
C LEU A 408 17.84 -3.59 28.84
N ILE A 409 18.19 -4.85 29.14
CA ILE A 409 17.29 -5.81 29.79
C ILE A 409 17.83 -6.04 31.20
N PRO A 410 17.17 -5.50 32.23
CA PRO A 410 17.59 -5.63 33.60
C PRO A 410 17.56 -7.09 34.05
N LYS A 411 18.44 -7.43 35.00
CA LYS A 411 18.47 -8.70 35.70
C LYS A 411 17.08 -9.07 36.23
N GLY A 412 16.69 -10.33 36.02
CA GLY A 412 15.42 -10.87 36.50
C GLY A 412 14.19 -10.39 35.69
N SER A 413 14.35 -9.58 34.66
CA SER A 413 13.27 -9.27 33.71
C SER A 413 12.87 -10.52 32.93
N ASN A 414 11.62 -10.55 32.49
CA ASN A 414 11.07 -11.52 31.56
C ASN A 414 10.49 -10.82 30.33
N LEU A 415 10.18 -11.59 29.29
CA LEU A 415 9.40 -11.07 28.16
C LEU A 415 7.92 -11.37 28.36
N LEU A 416 7.09 -10.42 28.02
CA LEU A 416 5.67 -10.63 27.80
C LEU A 416 5.41 -10.44 26.30
N LEU A 417 5.12 -11.53 25.60
CA LEU A 417 4.88 -11.51 24.16
C LEU A 417 3.37 -11.33 23.89
N GLN A 418 2.99 -10.24 23.25
CA GLN A 418 1.68 -10.09 22.67
C GLN A 418 1.72 -10.73 21.28
N MET A 419 1.06 -11.89 21.13
CA MET A 419 1.07 -12.66 19.89
C MET A 419 -0.29 -12.64 19.23
N HIS A 420 -0.33 -12.26 17.96
CA HIS A 420 -1.50 -12.33 17.12
C HIS A 420 -1.36 -13.43 16.07
N TYR A 421 -2.36 -14.31 16.05
CA TYR A 421 -2.41 -15.43 15.10
C TYR A 421 -3.58 -15.28 14.13
N THR A 422 -3.37 -15.76 12.92
CA THR A 422 -4.42 -15.95 11.91
C THR A 422 -4.54 -17.42 11.55
N THR A 423 -5.69 -17.85 11.03
CA THR A 423 -5.90 -19.24 10.64
C THR A 423 -5.53 -19.46 9.18
N SER A 424 -4.90 -20.61 8.87
CA SER A 424 -4.41 -20.94 7.52
C SER A 424 -5.27 -21.97 6.77
N GLY A 425 -6.44 -22.35 7.31
CA GLY A 425 -7.27 -23.44 6.76
C GLY A 425 -6.86 -24.83 7.26
N LYS A 426 -5.76 -24.94 8.00
CA LYS A 426 -5.24 -26.18 8.59
C LYS A 426 -4.88 -25.95 10.05
N ALA A 427 -5.31 -26.86 10.94
CA ALA A 427 -4.88 -26.81 12.34
C ALA A 427 -3.36 -27.08 12.43
N THR A 428 -2.67 -26.28 13.23
CA THR A 428 -1.21 -26.35 13.39
C THR A 428 -0.79 -25.98 14.81
N VAL A 429 0.50 -26.11 15.08
CA VAL A 429 1.12 -25.67 16.34
C VAL A 429 2.26 -24.73 15.96
N ASP A 430 2.32 -23.59 16.63
CA ASP A 430 3.43 -22.63 16.51
C ASP A 430 4.33 -22.71 17.76
N GLU A 431 5.63 -22.73 17.51
CA GLU A 431 6.71 -22.66 18.53
C GLU A 431 7.73 -21.61 18.10
N THR A 432 7.28 -20.34 18.16
CA THR A 432 8.13 -19.18 17.81
C THR A 432 9.39 -19.16 18.65
N GLN A 433 10.51 -18.79 18.05
CA GLN A 433 11.77 -18.55 18.75
C GLN A 433 12.11 -17.07 18.81
N VAL A 434 12.70 -16.65 19.92
CA VAL A 434 13.21 -15.29 20.12
C VAL A 434 14.72 -15.38 20.27
N GLY A 435 15.44 -14.78 19.33
CA GLY A 435 16.90 -14.64 19.38
C GLY A 435 17.28 -13.27 19.96
N LEU A 436 18.11 -13.25 20.97
CA LEU A 436 18.71 -12.03 21.52
C LEU A 436 20.19 -11.97 21.13
N TYR A 437 20.60 -10.82 20.60
CA TYR A 437 21.98 -10.51 20.27
C TYR A 437 22.51 -9.50 21.28
N ILE A 438 23.58 -9.84 21.98
CA ILE A 438 24.02 -9.16 23.18
C ILE A 438 25.35 -8.45 22.92
N TYR A 439 25.56 -7.32 23.58
CA TYR A 439 26.85 -6.67 23.69
C TYR A 439 27.67 -7.27 24.84
N ASP A 440 28.97 -7.48 24.64
CA ASP A 440 29.88 -7.87 25.69
C ASP A 440 30.07 -6.77 26.76
N GLU A 441 30.05 -5.52 26.31
CA GLU A 441 30.13 -4.30 27.11
C GLU A 441 28.94 -3.36 26.79
N PRO A 442 28.55 -2.45 27.70
CA PRO A 442 27.50 -1.49 27.43
C PRO A 442 27.74 -0.71 26.15
N PRO A 443 26.72 -0.48 25.32
CA PRO A 443 26.85 0.33 24.09
C PRO A 443 27.10 1.79 24.43
N ALA A 444 27.50 2.58 23.43
CA ALA A 444 27.70 4.03 23.62
C ALA A 444 26.38 4.79 23.88
N TYR A 445 25.27 4.28 23.36
CA TYR A 445 23.97 4.97 23.39
C TYR A 445 22.82 4.06 23.75
N VAL A 446 21.81 4.64 24.41
CA VAL A 446 20.58 3.96 24.80
C VAL A 446 19.46 4.29 23.83
N MET A 447 18.79 3.25 23.32
CA MET A 447 17.61 3.41 22.46
C MET A 447 16.34 3.43 23.29
N ALA A 448 15.45 4.37 22.96
CA ALA A 448 14.15 4.53 23.57
C ALA A 448 13.02 4.33 22.53
N GLY A 449 11.84 4.02 23.00
CA GLY A 449 10.61 4.04 22.22
C GLY A 449 9.77 5.28 22.54
N GLY A 450 8.91 5.64 21.60
CA GLY A 450 7.92 6.69 21.79
C GLY A 450 6.68 6.43 20.95
N VAL A 451 5.62 7.21 21.16
CA VAL A 451 4.37 7.08 20.41
C VAL A 451 3.71 8.43 20.17
N ALA A 452 3.52 8.78 18.91
CA ALA A 452 2.60 9.84 18.50
C ALA A 452 1.23 9.19 18.23
N GLY A 453 0.29 9.31 19.15
CA GLY A 453 -0.92 8.52 19.07
C GLY A 453 -2.17 9.19 19.66
N GLN A 454 -3.33 8.61 19.34
CA GLN A 454 -4.63 9.03 19.86
C GLN A 454 -5.35 7.82 20.47
N ARG A 455 -5.74 7.93 21.76
CA ARG A 455 -6.45 6.87 22.49
C ARG A 455 -7.91 7.18 22.77
N ARG A 456 -8.35 8.42 22.56
CA ARG A 456 -9.73 8.84 22.81
C ARG A 456 -10.41 9.23 21.52
N PHE A 457 -11.01 8.25 20.85
CA PHE A 457 -11.79 8.46 19.63
C PHE A 457 -12.94 7.47 19.52
N MET A 458 -13.89 7.80 18.69
CA MET A 458 -14.98 6.92 18.26
C MET A 458 -15.17 7.09 16.76
N ILE A 459 -14.96 6.01 16.02
CA ILE A 459 -15.19 5.97 14.58
C ILE A 459 -16.68 5.68 14.36
N PRO A 460 -17.45 6.57 13.71
CA PRO A 460 -18.86 6.33 13.44
C PRO A 460 -19.08 5.10 12.55
N ALA A 461 -20.26 4.49 12.67
CA ALA A 461 -20.71 3.49 11.71
C ALA A 461 -20.72 4.08 10.29
N HIS A 462 -20.41 3.26 9.29
CA HIS A 462 -20.38 3.61 7.87
C HIS A 462 -19.43 4.76 7.46
N ALA A 463 -18.54 5.19 8.36
CA ALA A 463 -17.60 6.28 8.08
C ALA A 463 -16.56 5.85 7.04
N LYS A 464 -16.58 6.46 5.86
CA LYS A 464 -15.63 6.18 4.76
C LYS A 464 -14.23 6.77 4.99
N GLU A 465 -14.14 7.82 5.82
CA GLU A 465 -12.88 8.50 6.13
C GLU A 465 -13.03 9.27 7.45
N HIS A 466 -12.75 8.60 8.57
CA HIS A 466 -12.70 9.24 9.88
C HIS A 466 -11.27 9.65 10.18
N LYS A 467 -11.00 10.96 10.10
CA LYS A 467 -9.66 11.53 10.31
C LYS A 467 -9.29 11.54 11.78
N LEU A 468 -8.04 11.20 12.06
CA LEU A 468 -7.45 11.20 13.40
C LEU A 468 -6.08 11.91 13.36
N GLU A 469 -5.74 12.49 14.51
CA GLU A 469 -4.44 13.09 14.76
C GLU A 469 -3.97 12.67 16.15
N GLY A 470 -2.70 12.30 16.27
CA GLY A 470 -2.03 11.98 17.52
C GLY A 470 -0.66 12.63 17.55
N GLU A 471 -0.17 12.94 18.74
CA GLU A 471 1.10 13.65 18.89
C GLU A 471 2.00 13.05 19.97
N GLN A 472 3.30 13.32 19.84
CA GLN A 472 4.33 13.06 20.83
C GLN A 472 5.19 14.31 20.96
N LEU A 473 5.32 14.85 22.16
CA LEU A 473 6.26 15.92 22.45
C LEU A 473 7.66 15.34 22.72
N ILE A 474 8.66 15.87 22.07
CA ILE A 474 10.08 15.57 22.32
C ILE A 474 10.57 16.60 23.36
N GLU A 475 10.69 16.15 24.61
CA GLU A 475 11.01 17.04 25.74
C GLU A 475 12.50 17.39 25.83
N GLU A 476 13.36 16.52 25.30
CA GLU A 476 14.82 16.68 25.27
C GLU A 476 15.35 16.46 23.86
N ASP A 477 16.52 17.01 23.56
CA ASP A 477 17.17 16.80 22.26
C ASP A 477 17.31 15.30 21.97
N ALA A 478 16.86 14.87 20.79
CA ALA A 478 16.84 13.45 20.41
C ALA A 478 17.21 13.25 18.95
N TYR A 479 17.53 12.01 18.60
CA TYR A 479 17.62 11.53 17.23
C TYR A 479 16.51 10.52 16.96
N LEU A 480 15.76 10.70 15.88
CA LEU A 480 14.76 9.76 15.38
C LEU A 480 15.42 8.79 14.40
N TYR A 481 15.28 7.51 14.64
CA TYR A 481 15.83 6.44 13.82
C TYR A 481 14.79 5.74 12.96
N GLY A 482 13.56 5.60 13.46
CA GLY A 482 12.52 4.88 12.76
C GLY A 482 11.11 5.23 13.19
N ILE A 483 10.16 4.90 12.32
CA ILE A 483 8.72 5.14 12.49
C ILE A 483 7.97 3.86 12.14
N THR A 484 7.03 3.45 13.00
CA THR A 484 6.16 2.30 12.75
C THR A 484 4.69 2.73 12.84
N PRO A 485 4.04 3.02 11.72
CA PRO A 485 2.60 3.27 11.70
C PRO A 485 1.83 2.03 12.13
N HIS A 486 0.86 2.20 13.04
CA HIS A 486 0.06 1.10 13.55
C HIS A 486 -1.41 1.48 13.65
N MET A 487 -2.24 0.73 12.95
CA MET A 487 -3.71 0.73 13.01
C MET A 487 -4.19 -0.72 12.91
N HIS A 488 -5.48 -0.96 13.15
CA HIS A 488 -6.07 -2.27 12.92
C HIS A 488 -6.79 -2.36 11.57
N TYR A 489 -7.88 -3.15 11.48
CA TYR A 489 -8.56 -3.47 10.23
C TYR A 489 -9.11 -2.27 9.45
N ARG A 490 -9.36 -1.14 10.14
CA ARG A 490 -9.97 0.04 9.53
C ARG A 490 -8.96 1.11 9.14
N GLY A 491 -7.67 0.86 9.38
CA GLY A 491 -6.61 1.76 8.94
C GLY A 491 -6.68 2.02 7.44
N LYS A 492 -6.67 3.30 7.04
CA LYS A 492 -6.75 3.72 5.63
C LYS A 492 -5.44 4.30 5.13
N TYR A 493 -4.92 5.29 5.83
CA TYR A 493 -3.60 5.89 5.58
C TYR A 493 -3.07 6.55 6.85
N MET A 494 -1.73 6.74 6.92
CA MET A 494 -1.08 7.50 7.98
C MET A 494 0.14 8.24 7.45
N SER A 495 0.35 9.46 7.91
CA SER A 495 1.58 10.22 7.73
C SER A 495 2.14 10.67 9.08
N MET A 496 3.46 10.81 9.16
CA MET A 496 4.17 11.38 10.30
C MET A 496 4.89 12.64 9.89
N SER A 497 4.79 13.68 10.71
CA SER A 497 5.46 14.96 10.51
C SER A 497 6.19 15.40 11.77
N ALA A 498 7.26 16.17 11.61
CA ALA A 498 7.89 16.94 12.69
C ALA A 498 7.43 18.40 12.59
N GLU A 499 6.97 18.96 13.70
CA GLU A 499 6.68 20.38 13.88
C GLU A 499 7.70 20.94 14.87
N TYR A 500 8.59 21.80 14.38
CA TYR A 500 9.73 22.29 15.12
C TYR A 500 9.41 23.50 15.99
N PRO A 501 10.19 23.77 17.07
CA PRO A 501 9.97 24.93 17.94
C PRO A 501 10.05 26.29 17.24
N ASP A 502 10.75 26.37 16.10
CA ASP A 502 10.87 27.60 15.29
C ASP A 502 9.64 27.86 14.40
N GLY A 503 8.63 26.96 14.43
CA GLY A 503 7.40 27.04 13.65
C GLY A 503 7.50 26.39 12.27
N THR A 504 8.66 25.85 11.89
CA THR A 504 8.78 25.07 10.66
C THR A 504 8.23 23.66 10.84
N SER A 505 7.87 23.00 9.74
CA SER A 505 7.40 21.63 9.76
C SER A 505 7.84 20.86 8.52
N GLU A 506 8.01 19.55 8.66
CA GLU A 506 8.27 18.68 7.53
C GLU A 506 7.58 17.31 7.69
N VAL A 507 7.22 16.70 6.55
CA VAL A 507 6.74 15.33 6.53
C VAL A 507 7.94 14.39 6.66
N LEU A 508 7.85 13.40 7.54
CA LEU A 508 8.90 12.40 7.77
C LEU A 508 8.62 11.11 7.01
N LEU A 509 7.35 10.71 6.98
CA LEU A 509 6.87 9.47 6.35
C LEU A 509 5.42 9.66 5.90
N SER A 510 5.07 9.13 4.74
CA SER A 510 3.67 9.00 4.30
C SER A 510 3.41 7.57 3.82
N VAL A 511 2.44 6.90 4.45
CA VAL A 511 1.88 5.61 4.03
C VAL A 511 0.47 5.86 3.50
N PRO A 512 0.32 6.14 2.20
CA PRO A 512 -0.95 6.59 1.61
C PRO A 512 -2.00 5.48 1.52
N LYS A 513 -1.56 4.21 1.60
CA LYS A 513 -2.40 3.04 1.72
C LYS A 513 -1.88 2.16 2.84
N TYR A 514 -2.52 2.24 4.01
CA TYR A 514 -2.21 1.34 5.12
C TYR A 514 -2.84 -0.03 4.89
N GLU A 515 -2.09 -1.08 5.18
CA GLU A 515 -2.59 -2.46 5.17
C GLU A 515 -2.23 -3.16 6.49
N PHE A 516 -3.23 -3.60 7.21
CA PHE A 516 -3.07 -4.25 8.51
C PHE A 516 -2.12 -5.46 8.49
N ASN A 517 -2.07 -6.19 7.38
CA ASN A 517 -1.21 -7.38 7.24
C ASN A 517 0.28 -7.03 7.12
N TRP A 518 0.62 -5.77 6.85
CA TRP A 518 1.98 -5.30 6.62
C TRP A 518 2.33 -4.17 7.58
N GLN A 519 2.77 -4.54 8.78
CA GLN A 519 3.13 -3.58 9.83
C GLN A 519 4.63 -3.34 9.83
N PHE A 520 5.11 -2.61 8.83
CA PHE A 520 6.51 -2.30 8.66
C PHE A 520 6.99 -1.25 9.68
N SER A 521 8.24 -1.43 10.12
CA SER A 521 9.03 -0.41 10.80
C SER A 521 9.93 0.25 9.76
N TYR A 522 9.67 1.50 9.46
CA TYR A 522 10.42 2.28 8.47
C TYR A 522 11.61 2.93 9.13
N GLN A 523 12.82 2.45 8.81
CA GLN A 523 14.07 2.99 9.34
C GLN A 523 14.54 4.16 8.47
N LEU A 524 14.83 5.31 9.09
CA LEU A 524 15.41 6.43 8.37
C LEU A 524 16.83 6.06 7.92
N LYS A 525 17.18 6.39 6.68
CA LYS A 525 18.54 6.17 6.16
C LYS A 525 19.59 6.88 7.00
N GLU A 526 19.30 8.10 7.42
CA GLU A 526 20.10 8.88 8.35
C GLU A 526 19.23 9.29 9.55
N PRO A 527 19.71 9.14 10.80
CA PRO A 527 18.98 9.60 11.96
C PRO A 527 18.69 11.09 11.91
N LEU A 528 17.45 11.49 12.19
CA LEU A 528 17.02 12.89 12.17
C LEU A 528 17.15 13.52 13.55
N PHE A 529 17.91 14.61 13.66
CA PHE A 529 17.97 15.39 14.89
C PHE A 529 16.66 16.14 15.15
N LEU A 530 16.13 16.00 16.34
CA LEU A 530 14.92 16.64 16.83
C LEU A 530 15.28 17.48 18.07
N PRO A 531 15.28 18.81 17.98
CA PRO A 531 15.50 19.66 19.15
C PRO A 531 14.36 19.51 20.16
N ALA A 532 14.67 19.71 21.44
CA ALA A 532 13.66 19.78 22.50
C ALA A 532 12.53 20.75 22.15
N GLY A 533 11.29 20.37 22.42
CA GLY A 533 10.09 21.09 22.03
C GLY A 533 9.53 20.73 20.65
N THR A 534 10.18 19.85 19.89
CA THR A 534 9.62 19.30 18.64
C THR A 534 8.39 18.44 18.93
N ARG A 535 7.33 18.62 18.14
CA ARG A 535 6.14 17.74 18.17
C ARG A 535 6.19 16.80 16.98
N LEU A 536 6.21 15.50 17.23
CA LEU A 536 5.96 14.48 16.23
C LEU A 536 4.46 14.27 16.11
N VAL A 537 3.90 14.43 14.92
CA VAL A 537 2.46 14.41 14.69
C VAL A 537 2.11 13.33 13.68
N ALA A 538 1.32 12.35 14.13
CA ALA A 538 0.69 11.34 13.27
C ALA A 538 -0.66 11.86 12.77
N ARG A 539 -0.87 11.87 11.45
CA ARG A 539 -2.15 12.21 10.81
C ARG A 539 -2.60 11.07 9.92
N GLY A 540 -3.87 10.70 10.01
CA GLY A 540 -4.37 9.60 9.20
C GLY A 540 -5.89 9.48 9.22
N ALA A 541 -6.39 8.38 8.68
CA ALA A 541 -7.82 8.11 8.68
C ALA A 541 -8.14 6.63 8.80
N MET A 542 -9.36 6.37 9.27
CA MET A 542 -9.97 5.05 9.37
C MET A 542 -11.15 4.94 8.40
N ASP A 543 -11.34 3.76 7.81
CA ASP A 543 -12.48 3.41 6.97
C ASP A 543 -13.32 2.33 7.66
N ASN A 544 -14.43 2.75 8.27
CA ASN A 544 -15.42 1.87 8.91
C ASN A 544 -16.63 1.62 8.01
N SER A 545 -16.46 1.72 6.69
CA SER A 545 -17.52 1.52 5.71
C SER A 545 -17.53 0.11 5.13
N GLU A 546 -18.55 -0.18 4.33
CA GLU A 546 -18.69 -1.42 3.55
C GLU A 546 -17.64 -1.57 2.45
N ARG A 547 -16.95 -0.49 2.07
CA ARG A 547 -15.86 -0.51 1.09
C ARG A 547 -14.62 -1.23 1.63
N ASN A 548 -14.40 -1.14 2.94
CA ASN A 548 -13.31 -1.82 3.59
C ASN A 548 -13.62 -3.30 3.78
N ARG A 549 -13.04 -4.15 2.94
CA ARG A 549 -13.26 -5.61 2.96
C ARG A 549 -12.76 -6.30 4.23
N PHE A 550 -11.87 -5.66 4.98
CA PHE A 550 -11.35 -6.19 6.25
C PHE A 550 -12.21 -5.78 7.45
N ASN A 551 -13.15 -4.83 7.26
CA ASN A 551 -14.02 -4.38 8.33
C ASN A 551 -15.03 -5.47 8.73
N PRO A 552 -14.99 -5.99 9.96
CA PRO A 552 -15.89 -7.08 10.37
C PRO A 552 -17.35 -6.67 10.50
N ASP A 553 -17.62 -5.39 10.82
CA ASP A 553 -19.00 -4.89 11.01
C ASP A 553 -19.05 -3.37 10.82
N PRO A 554 -19.39 -2.87 9.61
CA PRO A 554 -19.50 -1.44 9.33
C PRO A 554 -20.69 -0.75 10.01
N THR A 555 -21.67 -1.52 10.52
CA THR A 555 -22.91 -0.97 11.12
C THR A 555 -22.72 -0.47 12.55
N LYS A 556 -21.57 -0.74 13.16
CA LYS A 556 -21.27 -0.36 14.55
C LYS A 556 -20.20 0.72 14.63
N PRO A 557 -20.35 1.66 15.58
CA PRO A 557 -19.25 2.54 15.92
C PRO A 557 -18.12 1.75 16.59
N VAL A 558 -16.87 2.21 16.41
CA VAL A 558 -15.68 1.54 16.92
C VAL A 558 -14.90 2.48 17.83
N LEU A 559 -14.51 1.99 18.98
CA LEU A 559 -13.73 2.70 19.97
C LEU A 559 -12.26 2.24 19.95
N PHE A 560 -11.41 3.01 20.60
CA PHE A 560 -10.04 2.58 20.94
C PHE A 560 -10.06 1.28 21.74
N GLY A 561 -9.11 0.40 21.46
CA GLY A 561 -8.86 -0.83 22.24
C GLY A 561 -7.82 -1.73 21.61
N LEU A 562 -7.21 -2.58 22.43
CA LEU A 562 -6.04 -3.38 22.07
C LEU A 562 -6.35 -4.57 21.13
N GLN A 563 -7.60 -5.03 21.06
CA GLN A 563 -7.98 -6.15 20.20
C GLN A 563 -8.31 -5.66 18.78
N THR A 564 -8.01 -6.45 17.75
CA THR A 564 -8.23 -6.09 16.34
C THR A 564 -9.66 -5.72 15.95
N LYS A 565 -10.65 -6.18 16.71
CA LYS A 565 -12.07 -5.75 16.55
C LYS A 565 -12.31 -4.29 16.92
N HIS A 566 -11.48 -3.73 17.81
CA HIS A 566 -11.37 -2.31 18.14
C HIS A 566 -10.39 -1.63 17.20
N GLU A 567 -9.98 -0.39 17.49
CA GLU A 567 -8.98 0.30 16.69
C GLU A 567 -7.91 0.97 17.55
N MET A 568 -6.71 1.09 16.95
CA MET A 568 -5.59 1.86 17.47
C MET A 568 -5.16 2.88 16.41
N PHE A 569 -4.64 4.01 16.85
CA PHE A 569 -4.06 5.02 15.98
C PHE A 569 -2.73 5.48 16.57
N PHE A 570 -1.65 4.83 16.18
CA PHE A 570 -0.31 5.06 16.73
C PHE A 570 0.74 5.15 15.64
N GLY A 571 1.61 6.17 15.74
CA GLY A 571 2.89 6.23 15.07
C GLY A 571 3.97 5.97 16.11
N PHE A 572 4.42 4.72 16.24
CA PHE A 572 5.53 4.39 17.12
C PHE A 572 6.82 4.96 16.57
N THR A 573 7.70 5.40 17.45
CA THR A 573 8.99 6.00 17.12
C THR A 573 10.14 5.28 17.81
N THR A 574 11.27 5.18 17.13
CA THR A 574 12.53 4.70 17.69
C THR A 574 13.45 5.91 17.85
N LEU A 575 13.80 6.21 19.09
CA LEU A 575 14.50 7.44 19.49
C LEU A 575 15.79 7.14 20.23
N ARG A 576 16.72 8.08 20.19
CA ARG A 576 17.88 8.17 21.06
C ARG A 576 17.95 9.58 21.62
N PHE A 577 17.81 9.75 22.92
CA PHE A 577 18.00 11.04 23.58
C PHE A 577 19.50 11.36 23.71
N VAL A 578 19.86 12.63 23.52
CA VAL A 578 21.27 13.04 23.48
C VAL A 578 21.96 12.84 24.83
N GLY A 579 21.22 13.00 25.93
CA GLY A 579 21.71 12.82 27.30
C GLY A 579 21.77 11.39 27.81
N ASP A 580 21.11 10.44 27.10
CA ASP A 580 21.01 9.06 27.58
C ASP A 580 22.27 8.25 27.26
N THR A 581 23.01 7.90 28.31
CA THR A 581 24.15 6.99 28.27
C THR A 581 23.88 5.79 29.17
N PRO A 582 24.56 4.64 28.97
CA PRO A 582 24.42 3.48 29.86
C PRO A 582 24.65 3.78 31.34
N GLU A 583 25.47 4.76 31.66
CA GLU A 583 25.76 5.20 33.02
C GLU A 583 24.65 6.07 33.62
N SER A 584 23.90 6.81 32.79
CA SER A 584 22.76 7.62 33.25
C SER A 584 21.47 6.79 33.40
N GLY A 585 21.36 5.64 32.72
CA GLY A 585 20.18 4.75 32.77
C GLY A 585 20.02 3.91 34.04
N THR A 586 20.93 4.00 35.01
CA THR A 586 20.82 3.33 36.34
C THR A 586 20.04 4.16 37.36
N GLY A 587 19.57 5.36 37.01
CA GLY A 587 18.77 6.25 37.86
C GLY A 587 17.28 5.94 37.70
N ASP A 588 16.70 5.44 38.75
CA ASP A 588 15.29 5.27 39.12
C ASP A 588 14.24 5.88 38.14
N ALA A 589 13.69 5.04 37.30
CA ALA A 589 12.55 5.41 36.43
C ALA A 589 11.21 5.58 37.22
N SER A 590 11.27 5.78 38.54
CA SER A 590 10.11 5.78 39.43
C SER A 590 9.54 7.19 39.74
N GLU A 591 10.18 8.29 39.35
CA GLU A 591 9.73 9.63 39.74
C GLU A 591 9.66 10.68 38.59
N ALA A 592 9.30 10.33 37.38
CA ALA A 592 8.92 11.32 36.39
C ALA A 592 7.38 11.41 36.27
N GLY A 593 6.83 12.27 37.09
CA GLY A 593 5.62 13.04 37.04
C GLY A 593 4.40 12.49 36.31
N VAL A 594 3.51 11.88 37.07
CA VAL A 594 2.07 11.97 36.79
C VAL A 594 1.67 13.43 36.97
N ALA A 595 1.64 14.19 35.91
CA ALA A 595 0.94 15.46 35.81
C ALA A 595 -0.03 15.37 34.63
N GLY A 596 -1.26 15.05 34.97
CA GLY A 596 -2.52 15.44 34.37
C GLY A 596 -2.70 15.30 32.87
N LEU A 597 -3.48 14.31 32.47
CA LEU A 597 -4.74 14.55 31.71
C LEU A 597 -5.57 13.25 31.73
#